data_2b3f2b7ca32808593e38ba04d5e4043b
#
_entry.id   2b3f2b7ca32808593e38ba04d5e4043b
#
_cell.length_a   1.000
_cell.length_b   1.000
_cell.length_c   1.000
_cell.angle_alpha   90.00
_cell.angle_beta   90.00
_cell.angle_gamma   90.00
#
_symmetry.space_group_name_H-M   'P 1'
#
loop_
_entity.id
_entity.type
_entity.pdbx_description
1 polymer ?
#
loop_
_entity_poly.entity_id
_entity_poly.type
_entity_poly.pdbx_seq_one_letter_code
_entity_poly.pdbx_strand_id
1 'polypeptide(L)'
;NAVTVKYTPEAFRQVLPVLPKDCIISDIASVKTGLKKFYEESGFRYVSTHPMFGPTFASLSNLNTENAIIISEGDHLGKIFFKDLYQTMKLNIFEYTFDEHDETVAYSLSIPFVSTFVFAAVMKHQEAPGTTFKKHMAIAKGLLSEDDYLLQEILFNPRTPGQVENIRLELKQLLEIINNKDAEGMKKYLTKIREKIK
;
A
#
# COMPACT_ATOMS: atom_id res chain seq x y z
N ASN A 1 5.32 -14.55 10.88
CA ASN A 1 5.77 -13.30 11.46
C ASN A 1 4.74 -12.19 11.15
N ALA A 2 4.21 -11.55 12.18
CA ALA A 2 3.24 -10.45 12.09
C ALA A 2 3.67 -9.25 12.96
N VAL A 3 4.97 -9.12 13.24
CA VAL A 3 5.50 -7.94 13.92
C VAL A 3 5.54 -6.76 12.94
N THR A 4 5.65 -5.55 13.48
CA THR A 4 5.81 -4.35 12.64
C THR A 4 6.99 -4.50 11.68
N VAL A 5 6.88 -3.93 10.49
CA VAL A 5 7.86 -4.05 9.38
C VAL A 5 9.30 -3.85 9.86
N LYS A 6 9.53 -2.84 10.69
CA LYS A 6 10.84 -2.53 11.29
C LYS A 6 11.54 -3.72 11.93
N TYR A 7 10.79 -4.56 12.62
CA TYR A 7 11.34 -5.66 13.42
C TYR A 7 11.27 -7.02 12.71
N THR A 8 10.71 -7.11 11.51
CA THR A 8 10.50 -8.36 10.79
C THR A 8 11.79 -9.16 10.59
N PRO A 9 12.89 -8.58 10.03
CA PRO A 9 14.14 -9.34 9.88
C PRO A 9 14.78 -9.76 11.21
N GLU A 10 14.70 -8.89 12.22
CA GLU A 10 15.28 -9.21 13.54
C GLU A 10 14.51 -10.32 14.24
N ALA A 11 13.18 -10.26 14.24
CA ALA A 11 12.35 -11.33 14.79
C ALA A 11 12.63 -12.68 14.13
N PHE A 12 12.83 -12.71 12.81
CA PHE A 12 13.26 -13.93 12.14
C PHE A 12 14.63 -14.40 12.60
N ARG A 13 15.64 -13.53 12.67
CA ARG A 13 16.99 -13.91 13.13
C ARG A 13 17.00 -14.55 14.52
N GLN A 14 16.10 -14.11 15.41
CA GLN A 14 15.98 -14.67 16.75
C GLN A 14 15.39 -16.09 16.75
N VAL A 15 14.45 -16.39 15.86
CA VAL A 15 13.75 -17.68 15.87
C VAL A 15 14.36 -18.73 14.93
N LEU A 16 14.99 -18.33 13.83
CA LEU A 16 15.56 -19.26 12.85
C LEU A 16 16.52 -20.31 13.45
N PRO A 17 17.39 -19.98 14.44
CA PRO A 17 18.30 -20.98 15.03
C PRO A 17 17.60 -22.12 15.76
N VAL A 18 16.36 -21.92 16.22
CA VAL A 18 15.59 -22.89 17.01
C VAL A 18 14.46 -23.57 16.24
N LEU A 19 14.19 -23.12 15.01
CA LEU A 19 13.16 -23.72 14.16
C LEU A 19 13.63 -25.02 13.52
N PRO A 20 12.75 -26.04 13.39
CA PRO A 20 13.00 -27.21 12.54
C PRO A 20 13.34 -26.77 11.10
N LYS A 21 14.28 -27.47 10.46
CA LYS A 21 14.76 -27.11 9.11
C LYS A 21 13.73 -27.26 8.00
N ASP A 22 12.72 -28.07 8.23
CA ASP A 22 11.57 -28.28 7.32
C ASP A 22 10.43 -27.26 7.51
N CYS A 23 10.55 -26.36 8.48
CA CYS A 23 9.60 -25.27 8.67
C CYS A 23 9.50 -24.38 7.43
N ILE A 24 8.28 -23.92 7.18
CA ILE A 24 8.00 -22.81 6.24
C ILE A 24 7.84 -21.53 7.06
N ILE A 25 8.72 -20.58 6.86
CA ILE A 25 8.61 -19.27 7.52
C ILE A 25 7.74 -18.33 6.70
N SER A 26 7.01 -17.45 7.37
CA SER A 26 6.09 -16.53 6.67
C SER A 26 6.03 -15.15 7.29
N ASP A 27 5.70 -14.15 6.49
CA ASP A 27 5.34 -12.80 6.91
C ASP A 27 4.05 -12.32 6.26
N ILE A 28 3.46 -11.31 6.90
CA ILE A 28 2.31 -10.56 6.39
C ILE A 28 2.63 -9.06 6.25
N ALA A 29 3.91 -8.72 6.10
CA ALA A 29 4.36 -7.33 6.07
C ALA A 29 3.84 -6.57 4.84
N SER A 30 3.47 -5.31 5.05
CA SER A 30 2.99 -4.42 3.98
C SER A 30 4.11 -3.96 3.04
N VAL A 31 5.37 -4.00 3.49
CA VAL A 31 6.54 -3.60 2.72
C VAL A 31 7.46 -4.79 2.58
N LYS A 32 7.93 -5.07 1.37
CA LYS A 32 8.77 -6.24 1.07
C LYS A 32 10.25 -5.90 0.85
N THR A 33 10.62 -4.63 0.98
CA THR A 33 12.00 -4.18 0.77
C THR A 33 12.99 -5.01 1.59
N GLY A 34 13.93 -5.65 0.90
CA GLY A 34 14.95 -6.50 1.51
C GLY A 34 14.50 -7.89 1.96
N LEU A 35 13.19 -8.20 1.99
CA LEU A 35 12.71 -9.52 2.43
C LEU A 35 13.05 -10.63 1.43
N LYS A 36 13.02 -10.37 0.12
CA LYS A 36 13.45 -11.36 -0.89
C LYS A 36 14.86 -11.86 -0.60
N LYS A 37 15.82 -10.94 -0.48
CA LYS A 37 17.21 -11.28 -0.16
C LYS A 37 17.33 -12.02 1.17
N PHE A 38 16.61 -11.55 2.20
CA PHE A 38 16.61 -12.20 3.51
C PHE A 38 16.15 -13.66 3.40
N TYR A 39 15.07 -13.96 2.68
CA TYR A 39 14.55 -15.30 2.49
C TYR A 39 15.53 -16.19 1.73
N GLU A 40 16.11 -15.70 0.63
CA GLU A 40 17.12 -16.42 -0.16
C GLU A 40 18.35 -16.81 0.69
N GLU A 41 18.78 -15.92 1.61
CA GLU A 41 19.92 -16.13 2.49
C GLU A 41 19.57 -16.98 3.74
N SER A 42 18.30 -17.08 4.13
CA SER A 42 17.87 -17.77 5.36
C SER A 42 18.06 -19.29 5.32
N GLY A 43 18.06 -19.88 4.12
CA GLY A 43 18.09 -21.32 3.91
C GLY A 43 16.80 -22.05 4.35
N PHE A 44 15.71 -21.33 4.61
CA PHE A 44 14.39 -21.86 4.93
C PHE A 44 13.44 -21.76 3.75
N ARG A 45 12.49 -22.67 3.68
CA ARG A 45 11.32 -22.51 2.83
C ARG A 45 10.52 -21.32 3.35
N TYR A 46 9.91 -20.53 2.45
CA TYR A 46 9.17 -19.35 2.88
C TYR A 46 7.92 -19.10 2.04
N VAL A 47 7.00 -18.36 2.62
CA VAL A 47 5.89 -17.72 1.90
C VAL A 47 5.72 -16.31 2.46
N SER A 48 5.67 -15.34 1.57
CA SER A 48 5.44 -13.93 1.93
C SER A 48 4.08 -13.50 1.41
N THR A 49 3.31 -12.81 2.24
CA THR A 49 1.95 -12.37 1.87
C THR A 49 1.71 -10.94 2.36
N HIS A 50 0.73 -10.27 1.78
CA HIS A 50 0.32 -8.93 2.19
C HIS A 50 -1.21 -8.82 2.15
N PRO A 51 -1.91 -8.90 3.29
CA PRO A 51 -3.28 -8.45 3.40
C PRO A 51 -3.33 -6.93 3.17
N MET A 52 -3.92 -6.49 2.06
CA MET A 52 -3.89 -5.09 1.59
C MET A 52 -4.93 -4.22 2.31
N PHE A 53 -5.13 -4.42 3.60
CA PHE A 53 -6.08 -3.64 4.41
C PHE A 53 -5.58 -3.51 5.84
N GLY A 54 -6.00 -2.43 6.49
CA GLY A 54 -5.73 -2.17 7.90
C GLY A 54 -7.01 -1.89 8.67
N PRO A 55 -6.99 -1.94 10.01
CA PRO A 55 -8.18 -1.77 10.85
C PRO A 55 -8.78 -0.37 10.77
N THR A 56 -8.04 0.62 10.31
CA THR A 56 -8.47 2.02 10.22
C THR A 56 -9.64 2.22 9.25
N PHE A 57 -9.63 1.52 8.10
CA PHE A 57 -10.62 1.71 7.03
C PHE A 57 -11.41 0.46 6.70
N ALA A 58 -10.87 -0.73 6.94
CA ALA A 58 -11.53 -1.98 6.60
C ALA A 58 -12.64 -2.34 7.62
N SER A 59 -13.72 -2.91 7.11
CA SER A 59 -14.74 -3.54 7.97
C SER A 59 -14.34 -4.97 8.26
N LEU A 60 -13.82 -5.25 9.45
CA LEU A 60 -13.43 -6.61 9.86
C LEU A 60 -14.59 -7.62 9.89
N SER A 61 -15.84 -7.15 9.89
CA SER A 61 -17.02 -8.01 9.79
C SER A 61 -17.34 -8.43 8.35
N ASN A 62 -16.78 -7.74 7.34
CA ASN A 62 -17.00 -8.06 5.94
C ASN A 62 -15.78 -7.65 5.11
N LEU A 63 -14.94 -8.61 4.77
CA LEU A 63 -13.70 -8.42 4.02
C LEU A 63 -13.82 -8.77 2.53
N ASN A 64 -15.02 -8.99 2.00
CA ASN A 64 -15.21 -9.46 0.62
C ASN A 64 -14.81 -8.43 -0.46
N THR A 65 -14.59 -7.18 -0.08
CA THR A 65 -14.06 -6.12 -0.97
C THR A 65 -12.56 -5.93 -0.81
N GLU A 66 -11.95 -6.57 0.18
CA GLU A 66 -10.54 -6.42 0.49
C GLU A 66 -9.68 -7.41 -0.30
N ASN A 67 -8.43 -7.05 -0.48
CA ASN A 67 -7.49 -7.81 -1.28
C ASN A 67 -6.36 -8.38 -0.41
N ALA A 68 -5.80 -9.51 -0.85
CA ALA A 68 -4.55 -10.05 -0.31
C ALA A 68 -3.62 -10.45 -1.45
N ILE A 69 -2.34 -10.17 -1.29
CA ILE A 69 -1.28 -10.59 -2.22
C ILE A 69 -0.53 -11.76 -1.59
N ILE A 70 -0.26 -12.78 -2.40
CA ILE A 70 0.64 -13.89 -2.08
C ILE A 70 1.83 -13.79 -3.05
N ILE A 71 3.05 -13.78 -2.51
CA ILE A 71 4.25 -13.69 -3.33
C ILE A 71 4.48 -15.03 -4.06
N SER A 72 4.59 -14.96 -5.38
CA SER A 72 4.64 -16.12 -6.28
C SER A 72 5.91 -16.97 -6.11
N GLU A 73 7.04 -16.35 -5.74
CA GLU A 73 8.33 -17.02 -5.50
C GLU A 73 8.34 -17.87 -4.23
N GLY A 74 7.30 -17.79 -3.40
CA GLY A 74 7.19 -18.55 -2.16
C GLY A 74 6.97 -20.05 -2.34
N ASP A 75 7.14 -20.77 -1.23
CA ASP A 75 6.92 -22.22 -1.15
C ASP A 75 5.49 -22.62 -1.52
N HIS A 76 5.35 -23.71 -2.26
CA HIS A 76 4.05 -24.18 -2.76
C HIS A 76 3.04 -24.51 -1.66
N LEU A 77 3.47 -25.22 -0.60
CA LEU A 77 2.57 -25.59 0.51
C LEU A 77 2.20 -24.36 1.35
N GLY A 78 3.15 -23.46 1.56
CA GLY A 78 2.87 -22.18 2.20
C GLY A 78 1.85 -21.34 1.44
N LYS A 79 1.96 -21.30 0.11
CA LYS A 79 0.98 -20.61 -0.74
C LYS A 79 -0.40 -21.23 -0.65
N ILE A 80 -0.51 -22.56 -0.67
CA ILE A 80 -1.81 -23.26 -0.50
C ILE A 80 -2.43 -22.87 0.85
N PHE A 81 -1.66 -22.95 1.93
CA PHE A 81 -2.15 -22.57 3.26
C PHE A 81 -2.73 -21.17 3.30
N PHE A 82 -2.01 -20.16 2.77
CA PHE A 82 -2.52 -18.78 2.78
C PHE A 82 -3.67 -18.56 1.81
N LYS A 83 -3.74 -19.28 0.67
CA LYS A 83 -4.92 -19.26 -0.22
C LYS A 83 -6.16 -19.72 0.52
N ASP A 84 -6.09 -20.87 1.17
CA ASP A 84 -7.23 -21.42 1.92
C ASP A 84 -7.64 -20.50 3.07
N LEU A 85 -6.68 -19.94 3.82
CA LEU A 85 -6.93 -18.98 4.88
C LEU A 85 -7.67 -17.74 4.35
N TYR A 86 -7.14 -17.11 3.30
CA TYR A 86 -7.71 -15.89 2.74
C TYR A 86 -9.06 -16.13 2.03
N GLN A 87 -9.26 -17.31 1.44
CA GLN A 87 -10.57 -17.72 0.91
C GLN A 87 -11.61 -17.84 2.03
N THR A 88 -11.23 -18.42 3.18
CA THR A 88 -12.13 -18.51 4.35
C THR A 88 -12.53 -17.11 4.85
N MET A 89 -11.61 -16.14 4.75
CA MET A 89 -11.88 -14.73 5.06
C MET A 89 -12.61 -13.97 3.94
N LYS A 90 -12.88 -14.62 2.81
CA LYS A 90 -13.54 -14.06 1.62
C LYS A 90 -12.77 -12.91 0.96
N LEU A 91 -11.44 -12.90 1.08
CA LEU A 91 -10.58 -11.92 0.42
C LEU A 91 -10.44 -12.21 -1.08
N ASN A 92 -10.25 -11.17 -1.88
CA ASN A 92 -9.79 -11.30 -3.26
C ASN A 92 -8.28 -11.58 -3.25
N ILE A 93 -7.84 -12.69 -3.87
CA ILE A 93 -6.45 -13.15 -3.79
C ILE A 93 -5.75 -12.89 -5.11
N PHE A 94 -4.57 -12.26 -5.04
CA PHE A 94 -3.69 -12.00 -6.17
C PHE A 94 -2.31 -12.64 -5.91
N GLU A 95 -1.68 -13.16 -6.96
CA GLU A 95 -0.29 -13.62 -6.90
C GLU A 95 0.59 -12.64 -7.67
N TYR A 96 1.60 -12.09 -6.99
CA TYR A 96 2.59 -11.18 -7.55
C TYR A 96 4.00 -11.66 -7.21
N THR A 97 4.95 -11.34 -8.04
CA THR A 97 6.37 -11.38 -7.68
C THR A 97 6.69 -10.30 -6.63
N PHE A 98 7.86 -10.36 -5.98
CA PHE A 98 8.28 -9.26 -5.10
C PHE A 98 8.35 -7.93 -5.86
N ASP A 99 8.83 -7.94 -7.11
CA ASP A 99 8.93 -6.73 -7.92
C ASP A 99 7.57 -6.13 -8.28
N GLU A 100 6.61 -6.98 -8.70
CA GLU A 100 5.22 -6.56 -8.99
C GLU A 100 4.52 -6.05 -7.74
N HIS A 101 4.78 -6.67 -6.57
CA HIS A 101 4.26 -6.19 -5.30
C HIS A 101 4.78 -4.79 -4.98
N ASP A 102 6.11 -4.56 -5.06
CA ASP A 102 6.72 -3.27 -4.76
C ASP A 102 6.27 -2.18 -5.74
N GLU A 103 6.03 -2.53 -7.02
CA GLU A 103 5.45 -1.62 -8.00
C GLU A 103 4.00 -1.27 -7.64
N THR A 104 3.20 -2.27 -7.26
CA THR A 104 1.80 -2.08 -6.84
C THR A 104 1.71 -1.20 -5.60
N VAL A 105 2.55 -1.42 -4.59
CA VAL A 105 2.61 -0.60 -3.37
C VAL A 105 2.99 0.85 -3.70
N ALA A 106 4.02 1.04 -4.52
CA ALA A 106 4.44 2.39 -4.94
C ALA A 106 3.32 3.15 -5.68
N TYR A 107 2.50 2.46 -6.44
CA TYR A 107 1.38 3.07 -7.15
C TYR A 107 0.15 3.25 -6.24
N SER A 108 -0.33 2.16 -5.62
CA SER A 108 -1.63 2.12 -4.95
C SER A 108 -1.62 2.77 -3.56
N LEU A 109 -0.46 2.86 -2.91
CA LEU A 109 -0.33 3.50 -1.60
C LEU A 109 0.34 4.87 -1.70
N SER A 110 1.44 5.02 -2.43
CA SER A 110 2.17 6.29 -2.46
C SER A 110 1.37 7.42 -3.10
N ILE A 111 0.59 7.16 -4.15
CA ILE A 111 -0.24 8.20 -4.78
C ILE A 111 -1.28 8.76 -3.80
N PRO A 112 -2.16 7.95 -3.18
CA PRO A 112 -3.12 8.47 -2.21
C PRO A 112 -2.46 9.07 -0.98
N PHE A 113 -1.35 8.49 -0.48
CA PHE A 113 -0.64 9.01 0.69
C PHE A 113 -0.07 10.40 0.42
N VAL A 114 0.68 10.58 -0.67
CA VAL A 114 1.25 11.87 -1.04
C VAL A 114 0.16 12.92 -1.29
N SER A 115 -0.91 12.56 -2.00
CA SER A 115 -2.03 13.46 -2.24
C SER A 115 -2.70 13.90 -0.94
N THR A 116 -2.88 12.98 0.01
CA THR A 116 -3.45 13.26 1.32
C THR A 116 -2.52 14.11 2.17
N PHE A 117 -1.21 13.85 2.15
CA PHE A 117 -0.22 14.65 2.90
C PHE A 117 -0.15 16.07 2.35
N VAL A 118 -0.15 16.27 1.03
CA VAL A 118 -0.20 17.61 0.43
C VAL A 118 -1.47 18.33 0.83
N PHE A 119 -2.63 17.67 0.77
CA PHE A 119 -3.89 18.23 1.26
C PHE A 119 -3.77 18.66 2.73
N ALA A 120 -3.29 17.78 3.61
CA ALA A 120 -3.15 18.06 5.04
C ALA A 120 -2.16 19.19 5.34
N ALA A 121 -1.06 19.28 4.56
CA ALA A 121 -0.05 20.31 4.72
C ALA A 121 -0.52 21.72 4.31
N VAL A 122 -1.42 21.82 3.31
CA VAL A 122 -1.91 23.11 2.81
C VAL A 122 -3.25 23.55 3.41
N MET A 123 -3.98 22.62 4.06
CA MET A 123 -5.29 22.93 4.64
C MET A 123 -5.17 23.89 5.82
N LYS A 124 -6.20 24.70 6.00
CA LYS A 124 -6.36 25.57 7.17
C LYS A 124 -7.65 25.23 7.90
N HIS A 125 -7.69 25.53 9.18
CA HIS A 125 -8.92 25.37 9.98
C HIS A 125 -10.11 26.07 9.29
N GLN A 126 -11.26 25.38 9.25
CA GLN A 126 -12.51 25.89 8.70
C GLN A 126 -13.60 25.78 9.77
N GLU A 127 -14.28 26.88 10.07
CA GLU A 127 -15.42 26.88 11.00
C GLU A 127 -16.65 26.21 10.39
N ALA A 128 -16.86 26.38 9.08
CA ALA A 128 -18.00 25.82 8.34
C ALA A 128 -17.55 24.95 7.14
N PRO A 129 -16.89 23.79 7.40
CA PRO A 129 -16.36 22.95 6.33
C PRO A 129 -17.49 22.26 5.55
N GLY A 130 -17.41 22.31 4.21
CA GLY A 130 -18.28 21.55 3.32
C GLY A 130 -18.05 20.03 3.40
N THR A 131 -18.99 19.25 2.88
CA THR A 131 -18.97 17.77 2.95
C THR A 131 -17.69 17.15 2.37
N THR A 132 -17.25 17.64 1.21
CA THR A 132 -16.03 17.14 0.55
C THR A 132 -14.80 17.36 1.45
N PHE A 133 -14.66 18.55 2.02
CA PHE A 133 -13.56 18.87 2.93
C PHE A 133 -13.57 17.94 4.15
N LYS A 134 -14.75 17.70 4.78
CA LYS A 134 -14.90 16.79 5.92
C LYS A 134 -14.44 15.36 5.58
N LYS A 135 -14.79 14.84 4.38
CA LYS A 135 -14.36 13.52 3.92
C LYS A 135 -12.84 13.43 3.74
N HIS A 136 -12.23 14.43 3.10
CA HIS A 136 -10.76 14.49 2.95
C HIS A 136 -10.06 14.58 4.33
N MET A 137 -10.61 15.36 5.25
CA MET A 137 -10.11 15.44 6.63
C MET A 137 -10.19 14.10 7.37
N ALA A 138 -11.26 13.34 7.20
CA ALA A 138 -11.40 12.02 7.80
C ALA A 138 -10.34 11.05 7.28
N ILE A 139 -10.10 11.04 5.96
CA ILE A 139 -9.03 10.25 5.33
C ILE A 139 -7.65 10.68 5.86
N ALA A 140 -7.39 11.98 5.91
CA ALA A 140 -6.11 12.50 6.41
C ALA A 140 -5.86 12.13 7.87
N LYS A 141 -6.87 12.24 8.73
CA LYS A 141 -6.76 11.84 10.14
C LYS A 141 -6.48 10.34 10.29
N GLY A 142 -7.19 9.49 9.55
CA GLY A 142 -6.96 8.05 9.57
C GLY A 142 -5.55 7.71 9.13
N LEU A 143 -5.10 8.25 7.98
CA LEU A 143 -3.78 7.99 7.46
C LEU A 143 -2.65 8.49 8.39
N LEU A 144 -2.78 9.69 8.95
CA LEU A 144 -1.79 10.27 9.86
C LEU A 144 -1.83 9.68 11.28
N SER A 145 -2.74 8.75 11.56
CA SER A 145 -2.73 7.95 12.80
C SER A 145 -1.91 6.66 12.69
N GLU A 146 -1.45 6.32 11.49
CA GLU A 146 -0.56 5.17 11.28
C GLU A 146 0.84 5.44 11.84
N ASP A 147 1.61 4.38 12.04
CA ASP A 147 2.99 4.47 12.53
C ASP A 147 3.90 5.19 11.53
N ASP A 148 4.67 6.17 12.00
CA ASP A 148 5.56 6.98 11.17
C ASP A 148 6.57 6.14 10.38
N TYR A 149 7.05 5.03 10.96
CA TYR A 149 7.98 4.14 10.28
C TYR A 149 7.32 3.42 9.10
N LEU A 150 6.08 2.96 9.26
CA LEU A 150 5.30 2.36 8.18
C LEU A 150 5.09 3.37 7.04
N LEU A 151 4.71 4.60 7.36
CA LEU A 151 4.53 5.66 6.37
C LEU A 151 5.84 5.96 5.62
N GLN A 152 6.97 6.01 6.33
CA GLN A 152 8.29 6.21 5.73
C GLN A 152 8.66 5.05 4.79
N GLU A 153 8.51 3.79 5.22
CA GLU A 153 8.87 2.62 4.40
C GLU A 153 8.06 2.58 3.09
N ILE A 154 6.77 2.91 3.14
CA ILE A 154 5.92 3.01 1.96
C ILE A 154 6.40 4.13 1.03
N LEU A 155 6.69 5.31 1.59
CA LEU A 155 7.08 6.49 0.80
C LEU A 155 8.53 6.44 0.31
N PHE A 156 9.40 5.71 1.01
CA PHE A 156 10.80 5.54 0.61
C PHE A 156 10.99 4.37 -0.38
N ASN A 157 9.91 3.73 -0.82
CA ASN A 157 9.98 2.78 -1.92
C ASN A 157 10.69 3.44 -3.13
N PRO A 158 11.70 2.78 -3.74
CA PRO A 158 12.48 3.35 -4.84
C PRO A 158 11.65 3.83 -6.05
N ARG A 159 10.43 3.33 -6.22
CA ARG A 159 9.52 3.70 -7.31
C ARG A 159 8.60 4.89 -6.96
N THR A 160 8.49 5.27 -5.68
CA THR A 160 7.65 6.38 -5.22
C THR A 160 8.03 7.74 -5.83
N PRO A 161 9.32 8.13 -5.97
CA PRO A 161 9.66 9.42 -6.58
C PRO A 161 9.06 9.63 -7.96
N GLY A 162 8.99 8.57 -8.79
CA GLY A 162 8.34 8.63 -10.10
C GLY A 162 6.83 8.92 -10.01
N GLN A 163 6.15 8.37 -9.01
CA GLN A 163 4.72 8.65 -8.80
C GLN A 163 4.49 10.07 -8.31
N VAL A 164 5.35 10.58 -7.43
CA VAL A 164 5.31 11.98 -6.95
C VAL A 164 5.52 12.94 -8.11
N GLU A 165 6.45 12.65 -9.02
CA GLU A 165 6.69 13.46 -10.20
C GLU A 165 5.46 13.48 -11.14
N ASN A 166 4.79 12.34 -11.32
CA ASN A 166 3.53 12.26 -12.08
C ASN A 166 2.46 13.18 -11.47
N ILE A 167 2.30 13.17 -10.14
CA ILE A 167 1.38 14.09 -9.43
C ILE A 167 1.76 15.54 -9.69
N ARG A 168 3.05 15.87 -9.60
CA ARG A 168 3.56 17.23 -9.83
C ARG A 168 3.24 17.71 -11.25
N LEU A 169 3.42 16.86 -12.25
CA LEU A 169 3.11 17.19 -13.65
C LEU A 169 1.61 17.42 -13.88
N GLU A 170 0.75 16.56 -13.31
CA GLU A 170 -0.70 16.74 -13.40
C GLU A 170 -1.16 18.01 -12.66
N LEU A 171 -0.58 18.34 -11.50
CA LEU A 171 -0.85 19.59 -10.79
C LEU A 171 -0.41 20.81 -11.61
N LYS A 172 0.74 20.75 -12.28
CA LYS A 172 1.20 21.84 -13.16
C LYS A 172 0.23 22.05 -14.32
N GLN A 173 -0.19 21.00 -15.01
CA GLN A 173 -1.18 21.08 -16.09
C GLN A 173 -2.49 21.69 -15.61
N LEU A 174 -3.01 21.23 -14.48
CA LEU A 174 -4.23 21.75 -13.88
C LEU A 174 -4.11 23.23 -13.53
N LEU A 175 -2.97 23.65 -12.98
CA LEU A 175 -2.69 25.04 -12.63
C LEU A 175 -2.68 25.94 -13.89
N GLU A 176 -2.09 25.49 -14.99
CA GLU A 176 -2.09 26.21 -16.27
C GLU A 176 -3.51 26.42 -16.81
N ILE A 177 -4.34 25.37 -16.78
CA ILE A 177 -5.77 25.46 -17.19
C ILE A 177 -6.52 26.48 -16.32
N ILE A 178 -6.32 26.45 -15.00
CA ILE A 178 -6.97 27.36 -14.04
C ILE A 178 -6.54 28.80 -14.27
N ASN A 179 -5.23 29.05 -14.40
CA ASN A 179 -4.69 30.41 -14.59
C ASN A 179 -5.19 31.04 -15.88
N ASN A 180 -5.30 30.26 -16.96
CA ASN A 180 -5.79 30.73 -18.26
C ASN A 180 -7.31 30.76 -18.37
N LYS A 181 -8.02 30.25 -17.34
CA LYS A 181 -9.50 30.10 -17.38
C LYS A 181 -9.97 29.32 -18.62
N ASP A 182 -9.15 28.33 -19.06
CA ASP A 182 -9.38 27.55 -20.27
C ASP A 182 -10.51 26.54 -20.04
N ALA A 183 -11.73 26.92 -20.39
CA ALA A 183 -12.93 26.09 -20.20
C ALA A 183 -12.89 24.80 -21.05
N GLU A 184 -12.40 24.88 -22.30
CA GLU A 184 -12.31 23.71 -23.18
C GLU A 184 -11.21 22.76 -22.74
N GLY A 185 -10.06 23.29 -22.33
CA GLY A 185 -8.99 22.50 -21.71
C GLY A 185 -9.45 21.80 -20.43
N MET A 186 -10.19 22.51 -19.57
CA MET A 186 -10.80 21.92 -18.36
C MET A 186 -11.75 20.77 -18.69
N LYS A 187 -12.64 20.96 -19.68
CA LYS A 187 -13.57 19.92 -20.11
C LYS A 187 -12.84 18.66 -20.60
N LYS A 188 -11.80 18.83 -21.43
CA LYS A 188 -10.97 17.71 -21.91
C LYS A 188 -10.26 17.01 -20.76
N TYR A 189 -9.66 17.78 -19.85
CA TYR A 189 -8.97 17.25 -18.67
C TYR A 189 -9.91 16.40 -17.79
N LEU A 190 -11.09 16.94 -17.47
CA LEU A 190 -12.09 16.21 -16.67
C LEU A 190 -12.62 14.96 -17.38
N THR A 191 -12.78 14.98 -18.70
CA THR A 191 -13.19 13.80 -19.47
C THR A 191 -12.15 12.68 -19.36
N LYS A 192 -10.87 13.01 -19.56
CA LYS A 192 -9.74 12.07 -19.39
C LYS A 192 -9.73 11.43 -17.99
N ILE A 193 -9.96 12.22 -16.95
CA ILE A 193 -9.97 11.69 -15.56
C ILE A 193 -11.17 10.77 -15.33
N ARG A 194 -12.36 11.14 -15.81
CA ARG A 194 -13.57 10.30 -15.67
C ARG A 194 -13.43 8.95 -16.37
N GLU A 195 -12.68 8.88 -17.46
CA GLU A 195 -12.40 7.62 -18.15
C GLU A 195 -11.48 6.70 -17.35
N LYS A 196 -10.55 7.26 -16.57
CA LYS A 196 -9.62 6.50 -15.72
C LYS A 196 -10.28 5.87 -14.49
N ILE A 197 -11.42 6.38 -14.04
CA ILE A 197 -12.08 5.94 -12.80
C ILE A 197 -13.39 5.17 -13.06
N LYS A 198 -13.65 4.79 -14.32
CA LYS A 198 -14.71 3.85 -14.69
C LYS A 198 -14.26 2.43 -14.46
#